data_b90be3daf4a98731dad7d78c9a30d9e0
#
_entry.id   b90be3daf4a98731dad7d78c9a30d9e0
#
_cell.length_a   1.000
_cell.length_b   1.000
_cell.length_c   1.000
_cell.angle_alpha   90.00
_cell.angle_beta   90.00
_cell.angle_gamma   90.00
#
_symmetry.space_group_name_H-M   'P 1'
#
loop_
_entity.id
_entity.type
_entity.pdbx_description
1 polymer ?
#
loop_
_entity_poly.entity_id
_entity_poly.type
_entity_poly.pdbx_seq_one_letter_code
_entity_poly.pdbx_strand_id
1 'polypeptide(L)'
;MKSKVYFTRIITPEKVLEMYEVLGKELIGKIAVKLHSGEEGNQNFLKPDFWRPIIDKLNGTVVECNTAYEGSRNTTEKHLKTIEKHGWSKYFDVDLMDAEGPDMILDIPEGKVIQKNYVGKDMENYDGMIVLSHFKGHPMGGYGGALKQLSIGCASSYGKAYIHGAGESEKIWTADHDLFLESMADAAKSVHEYFKGNIVYINVMKNMSVDCDCCAVAEDPCMDDIGILISTDPIAIDQACIDLVYASNDKGRDHLIERIESRHGIHTIEAASALGYGSREYELIEIDD
;
A
#
# COMPACT_ATOMS: atom_id res chain seq x y z
N MET A 1 8.40 12.50 19.82
CA MET A 1 7.23 13.30 19.35
C MET A 1 6.29 12.32 18.66
N LYS A 2 4.98 12.50 18.85
CA LYS A 2 4.00 11.70 18.11
C LYS A 2 4.08 12.02 16.62
N SER A 3 3.89 11.02 15.78
CA SER A 3 3.80 11.21 14.33
C SER A 3 2.52 11.96 13.99
N LYS A 4 2.57 12.89 13.03
CA LYS A 4 1.39 13.63 12.58
C LYS A 4 0.70 12.87 11.45
N VAL A 5 -0.62 12.73 11.56
CA VAL A 5 -1.50 12.22 10.52
C VAL A 5 -2.57 13.28 10.25
N TYR A 6 -2.53 13.86 9.06
CA TYR A 6 -3.58 14.79 8.64
C TYR A 6 -4.75 14.02 8.05
N PHE A 7 -5.95 14.48 8.32
CA PHE A 7 -7.19 13.79 7.96
C PHE A 7 -8.23 14.76 7.39
N THR A 8 -8.98 14.32 6.40
CA THR A 8 -10.15 15.01 5.84
C THR A 8 -11.26 14.02 5.54
N ARG A 9 -12.52 14.45 5.74
CA ARG A 9 -13.70 13.67 5.36
C ARG A 9 -14.10 13.85 3.90
N ILE A 10 -13.54 14.87 3.24
CA ILE A 10 -13.85 15.20 1.86
C ILE A 10 -12.99 14.31 0.93
N ILE A 11 -13.64 13.47 0.12
CA ILE A 11 -12.97 12.50 -0.74
C ILE A 11 -13.15 12.92 -2.20
N THR A 12 -12.26 13.77 -2.68
CA THR A 12 -12.18 14.19 -4.09
C THR A 12 -10.74 14.14 -4.60
N PRO A 13 -10.53 14.05 -5.92
CA PRO A 13 -9.20 14.14 -6.52
C PRO A 13 -8.41 15.39 -6.10
N GLU A 14 -9.08 16.54 -6.05
CA GLU A 14 -8.48 17.84 -5.67
C GLU A 14 -8.07 17.85 -4.19
N LYS A 15 -8.87 17.20 -3.33
CA LYS A 15 -8.56 17.12 -1.90
C LYS A 15 -7.33 16.24 -1.64
N VAL A 16 -7.08 15.20 -2.45
CA VAL A 16 -5.81 14.44 -2.38
C VAL A 16 -4.60 15.34 -2.58
N LEU A 17 -4.67 16.21 -3.58
CA LEU A 17 -3.60 17.20 -3.85
C LEU A 17 -3.47 18.20 -2.71
N GLU A 18 -4.57 18.75 -2.22
CA GLU A 18 -4.58 19.69 -1.08
C GLU A 18 -3.95 19.06 0.17
N MET A 19 -4.27 17.79 0.47
CA MET A 19 -3.67 17.05 1.58
C MET A 19 -2.15 16.97 1.46
N TYR A 20 -1.64 16.74 0.26
CA TYR A 20 -0.19 16.75 0.00
C TYR A 20 0.44 18.12 0.26
N GLU A 21 -0.24 19.20 -0.14
CA GLU A 21 0.22 20.56 0.10
C GLU A 21 0.19 20.93 1.60
N VAL A 22 -0.86 20.50 2.33
CA VAL A 22 -0.99 20.68 3.78
C VAL A 22 0.12 19.96 4.56
N LEU A 23 0.52 18.75 4.10
CA LEU A 23 1.64 18.03 4.73
C LEU A 23 2.94 18.86 4.69
N GLY A 24 3.13 19.68 3.66
CA GLY A 24 4.30 20.55 3.52
C GLY A 24 5.62 19.80 3.29
N LYS A 25 5.56 18.53 2.88
CA LYS A 25 6.72 17.70 2.57
C LYS A 25 6.86 17.61 1.04
N GLU A 26 7.85 18.29 0.50
CA GLU A 26 8.17 18.20 -0.92
C GLU A 26 8.99 16.93 -1.21
N LEU A 27 8.55 16.15 -2.21
CA LEU A 27 9.32 15.04 -2.77
C LEU A 27 10.26 15.55 -3.86
N ILE A 28 11.49 15.06 -3.87
CA ILE A 28 12.58 15.60 -4.72
C ILE A 28 13.04 14.54 -5.72
N GLY A 29 13.34 14.97 -6.95
CA GLY A 29 13.87 14.11 -8.00
C GLY A 29 12.80 13.38 -8.79
N LYS A 30 13.14 12.23 -9.36
CA LYS A 30 12.20 11.37 -10.10
C LYS A 30 11.35 10.58 -9.11
N ILE A 31 10.04 10.73 -9.18
CA ILE A 31 9.11 10.21 -8.18
C ILE A 31 8.37 8.96 -8.68
N ALA A 32 8.52 7.86 -7.94
CA ALA A 32 7.68 6.68 -8.07
C ALA A 32 6.32 6.91 -7.41
N VAL A 33 5.24 6.66 -8.13
CA VAL A 33 3.88 6.67 -7.60
C VAL A 33 3.43 5.23 -7.39
N LYS A 34 3.58 4.73 -6.17
CA LYS A 34 3.19 3.36 -5.84
C LYS A 34 1.71 3.30 -5.50
N LEU A 35 0.98 2.57 -6.29
CA LEU A 35 -0.44 2.32 -6.08
C LEU A 35 -0.81 0.88 -6.47
N HIS A 36 -2.09 0.54 -6.43
CA HIS A 36 -2.63 -0.72 -6.92
C HIS A 36 -3.53 -0.44 -8.13
N SER A 37 -3.15 -0.96 -9.29
CA SER A 37 -3.85 -0.71 -10.55
C SER A 37 -5.18 -1.47 -10.72
N GLY A 38 -5.49 -2.39 -9.80
CA GLY A 38 -6.67 -3.25 -9.80
C GLY A 38 -6.43 -4.58 -10.55
N GLU A 39 -6.98 -5.68 -10.03
CA GLU A 39 -7.07 -6.94 -10.76
C GLU A 39 -8.19 -6.83 -11.80
N GLU A 40 -8.07 -7.53 -12.93
CA GLU A 40 -9.12 -7.55 -13.96
C GLU A 40 -10.43 -8.10 -13.36
N GLY A 41 -11.51 -7.32 -13.49
CA GLY A 41 -12.82 -7.64 -12.93
C GLY A 41 -13.12 -6.99 -11.58
N ASN A 42 -12.10 -6.48 -10.86
CA ASN A 42 -12.33 -5.75 -9.61
C ASN A 42 -13.06 -4.43 -9.85
N GLN A 43 -14.16 -4.20 -9.11
CA GLN A 43 -14.99 -3.01 -9.26
C GLN A 43 -14.64 -1.89 -8.27
N ASN A 44 -13.92 -2.19 -7.17
CA ASN A 44 -13.75 -1.29 -6.03
C ASN A 44 -12.50 -0.42 -6.11
N PHE A 45 -11.48 -0.79 -6.90
CA PHE A 45 -10.23 -0.05 -6.95
C PHE A 45 -10.42 1.40 -7.38
N LEU A 46 -9.63 2.30 -6.84
CA LEU A 46 -9.68 3.72 -7.17
C LEU A 46 -9.12 3.97 -8.57
N LYS A 47 -9.95 4.60 -9.42
CA LYS A 47 -9.68 4.77 -10.85
C LYS A 47 -8.58 5.81 -11.11
N PRO A 48 -7.92 5.79 -12.29
CA PRO A 48 -6.87 6.75 -12.65
C PRO A 48 -7.25 8.21 -12.47
N ASP A 49 -8.48 8.60 -12.83
CA ASP A 49 -8.96 9.99 -12.73
C ASP A 49 -8.95 10.50 -11.26
N PHE A 50 -9.16 9.61 -10.28
CA PHE A 50 -9.13 9.98 -8.88
C PHE A 50 -7.73 10.41 -8.42
N TRP A 51 -6.69 9.78 -8.93
CA TRP A 51 -5.31 10.05 -8.55
C TRP A 51 -4.62 11.11 -9.42
N ARG A 52 -5.27 11.52 -10.51
CA ARG A 52 -4.66 12.35 -11.54
C ARG A 52 -4.07 13.66 -11.02
N PRO A 53 -4.76 14.48 -10.21
CA PRO A 53 -4.19 15.77 -9.77
C PRO A 53 -2.86 15.64 -9.02
N ILE A 54 -2.72 14.65 -8.14
CA ILE A 54 -1.47 14.45 -7.39
C ILE A 54 -0.35 13.86 -8.26
N ILE A 55 -0.68 12.93 -9.17
CA ILE A 55 0.31 12.34 -10.07
C ILE A 55 0.84 13.40 -11.05
N ASP A 56 -0.05 14.19 -11.65
CA ASP A 56 0.31 15.29 -12.56
C ASP A 56 1.16 16.35 -11.82
N LYS A 57 0.82 16.71 -10.58
CA LYS A 57 1.58 17.65 -9.74
C LYS A 57 3.02 17.21 -9.53
N LEU A 58 3.23 15.91 -9.30
CA LEU A 58 4.55 15.34 -9.03
C LEU A 58 5.32 15.00 -10.31
N ASN A 59 4.69 15.06 -11.48
CA ASN A 59 5.20 14.50 -12.72
C ASN A 59 5.74 13.07 -12.46
N GLY A 60 4.95 12.30 -11.71
CA GLY A 60 5.34 10.99 -11.20
C GLY A 60 5.06 9.87 -12.19
N THR A 61 5.86 8.81 -12.12
CA THR A 61 5.62 7.57 -12.87
C THR A 61 4.87 6.58 -11.99
N VAL A 62 3.75 6.04 -12.46
CA VAL A 62 3.03 4.97 -11.76
C VAL A 62 3.88 3.71 -11.77
N VAL A 63 4.09 3.12 -10.59
CA VAL A 63 4.90 1.91 -10.46
C VAL A 63 4.13 0.75 -9.84
N GLU A 64 4.34 -0.44 -10.40
CA GLU A 64 3.79 -1.72 -9.93
C GLU A 64 4.81 -2.84 -10.08
N CYS A 65 4.51 -4.02 -9.53
CA CYS A 65 5.23 -5.27 -9.79
C CYS A 65 4.24 -6.40 -10.06
N ASN A 66 4.68 -7.39 -10.84
CA ASN A 66 3.90 -8.57 -11.18
C ASN A 66 3.49 -9.36 -9.93
N THR A 67 2.39 -10.14 -10.01
CA THR A 67 1.96 -11.01 -8.92
C THR A 67 2.73 -12.33 -8.91
N ALA A 68 2.77 -12.99 -7.74
CA ALA A 68 3.40 -14.30 -7.56
C ALA A 68 2.43 -15.47 -7.78
N TYR A 69 1.16 -15.20 -8.05
CA TYR A 69 0.10 -16.19 -8.25
C TYR A 69 -0.59 -15.96 -9.59
N GLU A 70 -1.25 -17.01 -10.09
CA GLU A 70 -1.97 -16.96 -11.36
C GLU A 70 -3.08 -15.90 -11.36
N GLY A 71 -3.15 -15.13 -12.44
CA GLY A 71 -4.12 -14.05 -12.62
C GLY A 71 -3.80 -13.18 -13.83
N SER A 72 -4.44 -12.04 -13.91
CA SER A 72 -4.25 -11.09 -15.03
C SER A 72 -2.98 -10.25 -14.90
N ARG A 73 -2.21 -10.39 -13.80
CA ARG A 73 -1.00 -9.60 -13.51
C ARG A 73 0.22 -10.44 -13.17
N ASN A 74 0.21 -11.75 -13.47
CA ASN A 74 1.32 -12.66 -13.12
C ASN A 74 2.46 -12.68 -14.14
N THR A 75 2.30 -12.01 -15.27
CA THR A 75 3.37 -11.76 -16.25
C THR A 75 3.31 -10.32 -16.71
N THR A 76 4.45 -9.77 -17.10
CA THR A 76 4.54 -8.38 -17.61
C THR A 76 3.56 -8.12 -18.74
N GLU A 77 3.43 -9.03 -19.71
CA GLU A 77 2.50 -8.88 -20.84
C GLU A 77 1.03 -8.81 -20.38
N LYS A 78 0.60 -9.69 -19.50
CA LYS A 78 -0.77 -9.70 -18.97
C LYS A 78 -1.03 -8.45 -18.12
N HIS A 79 -0.05 -8.08 -17.28
CA HIS A 79 -0.18 -6.94 -16.39
C HIS A 79 -0.31 -5.63 -17.17
N LEU A 80 0.50 -5.42 -18.22
CA LEU A 80 0.37 -4.25 -19.11
C LEU A 80 -1.00 -4.19 -19.79
N LYS A 81 -1.57 -5.33 -20.23
CA LYS A 81 -2.94 -5.38 -20.77
C LYS A 81 -4.00 -4.98 -19.74
N THR A 82 -3.83 -5.41 -18.48
CA THR A 82 -4.74 -5.03 -17.39
C THR A 82 -4.64 -3.54 -17.08
N ILE A 83 -3.44 -2.98 -17.05
CA ILE A 83 -3.16 -1.55 -16.88
C ILE A 83 -3.83 -0.74 -17.99
N GLU A 84 -3.67 -1.14 -19.24
CA GLU A 84 -4.32 -0.50 -20.40
C GLU A 84 -5.85 -0.58 -20.30
N LYS A 85 -6.40 -1.76 -20.00
CA LYS A 85 -7.84 -1.99 -19.84
C LYS A 85 -8.46 -1.14 -18.74
N HIS A 86 -7.73 -0.91 -17.66
CA HIS A 86 -8.16 -0.04 -16.55
C HIS A 86 -7.93 1.45 -16.81
N GLY A 87 -7.30 1.80 -17.93
CA GLY A 87 -7.12 3.17 -18.38
C GLY A 87 -5.92 3.90 -17.78
N TRP A 88 -5.02 3.22 -17.07
CA TRP A 88 -3.85 3.86 -16.46
C TRP A 88 -2.90 4.46 -17.50
N SER A 89 -2.54 3.69 -18.53
CA SER A 89 -1.65 4.13 -19.61
C SER A 89 -2.22 5.23 -20.50
N LYS A 90 -3.52 5.55 -20.36
CA LYS A 90 -4.13 6.70 -21.03
C LYS A 90 -3.66 8.04 -20.46
N TYR A 91 -3.30 8.06 -19.18
CA TYR A 91 -3.00 9.29 -18.45
C TYR A 91 -1.57 9.35 -17.95
N PHE A 92 -0.92 8.20 -17.71
CA PHE A 92 0.36 8.13 -17.02
C PHE A 92 1.34 7.19 -17.71
N ASP A 93 2.61 7.48 -17.55
CA ASP A 93 3.65 6.48 -17.73
C ASP A 93 3.53 5.45 -16.60
N VAL A 94 3.58 4.17 -16.97
CA VAL A 94 3.50 3.05 -16.02
C VAL A 94 4.73 2.18 -16.18
N ASP A 95 5.42 1.94 -15.07
CA ASP A 95 6.59 1.11 -14.98
C ASP A 95 6.30 -0.13 -14.13
N LEU A 96 6.45 -1.31 -14.72
CA LEU A 96 6.45 -2.58 -14.00
C LEU A 96 7.89 -2.86 -13.57
N MET A 97 8.23 -2.47 -12.34
CA MET A 97 9.59 -2.44 -11.83
C MET A 97 10.33 -3.78 -11.85
N ASP A 98 9.61 -4.90 -11.96
CA ASP A 98 10.14 -6.26 -12.08
C ASP A 98 9.97 -6.86 -13.49
N ALA A 99 9.77 -6.01 -14.52
CA ALA A 99 9.58 -6.47 -15.89
C ALA A 99 10.83 -7.14 -16.46
N GLU A 100 12.01 -6.65 -16.12
CA GLU A 100 13.30 -7.10 -16.65
C GLU A 100 14.36 -7.23 -15.55
N GLY A 101 15.35 -8.06 -15.84
CA GLY A 101 16.56 -8.19 -15.04
C GLY A 101 16.41 -8.99 -13.75
N PRO A 102 17.47 -9.09 -12.96
CA PRO A 102 17.42 -9.66 -11.63
C PRO A 102 16.75 -8.67 -10.67
N ASP A 103 16.10 -9.19 -9.64
CA ASP A 103 15.54 -8.37 -8.57
C ASP A 103 16.62 -7.51 -7.89
N MET A 104 16.22 -6.30 -7.47
CA MET A 104 17.01 -5.53 -6.53
C MET A 104 16.84 -6.12 -5.14
N ILE A 105 17.94 -6.27 -4.39
CA ILE A 105 17.94 -6.82 -3.05
C ILE A 105 18.18 -5.70 -2.05
N LEU A 106 17.24 -5.55 -1.12
CA LEU A 106 17.37 -4.66 0.03
C LEU A 106 17.67 -5.50 1.28
N ASP A 107 18.77 -5.21 1.96
CA ASP A 107 19.12 -5.86 3.22
C ASP A 107 18.25 -5.31 4.37
N ILE A 108 17.89 -6.18 5.31
CA ILE A 108 17.12 -5.87 6.51
C ILE A 108 17.85 -6.47 7.73
N PRO A 109 18.97 -5.87 8.17
CA PRO A 109 19.78 -6.45 9.24
C PRO A 109 19.01 -6.72 10.53
N GLU A 110 18.03 -5.87 10.84
CA GLU A 110 17.17 -5.98 12.03
C GLU A 110 15.86 -6.75 11.75
N GLY A 111 15.70 -7.32 10.55
CA GLY A 111 14.52 -8.08 10.18
C GLY A 111 14.29 -9.26 11.13
N LYS A 112 13.07 -9.40 11.59
CA LYS A 112 12.71 -10.42 12.58
C LYS A 112 12.54 -11.80 11.95
N VAL A 113 11.96 -11.86 10.76
CA VAL A 113 11.68 -13.10 10.02
C VAL A 113 12.52 -13.17 8.75
N ILE A 114 12.57 -12.08 7.97
CA ILE A 114 13.37 -12.00 6.75
C ILE A 114 14.45 -10.92 6.87
N GLN A 115 15.68 -11.24 6.42
CA GLN A 115 16.81 -10.31 6.41
C GLN A 115 17.08 -9.71 5.03
N LYS A 116 16.25 -10.04 4.04
CA LYS A 116 16.32 -9.51 2.67
C LYS A 116 14.94 -9.29 2.11
N ASN A 117 14.79 -8.25 1.29
CA ASN A 117 13.61 -8.03 0.48
C ASN A 117 14.01 -8.01 -0.99
N TYR A 118 13.27 -8.71 -1.84
CA TYR A 118 13.47 -8.75 -3.28
C TYR A 118 12.43 -7.84 -3.93
N VAL A 119 12.87 -6.67 -4.36
CA VAL A 119 11.99 -5.64 -4.97
C VAL A 119 12.20 -5.57 -6.47
N GLY A 120 11.26 -4.94 -7.16
CA GLY A 120 11.43 -4.67 -8.58
C GLY A 120 12.71 -3.86 -8.84
N LYS A 121 13.54 -4.31 -9.79
CA LYS A 121 14.84 -3.70 -10.10
C LYS A 121 14.72 -2.21 -10.41
N ASP A 122 13.70 -1.84 -11.17
CA ASP A 122 13.54 -0.47 -11.64
C ASP A 122 13.21 0.55 -10.53
N MET A 123 13.02 0.09 -9.27
CA MET A 123 12.96 0.97 -8.12
C MET A 123 14.24 1.82 -7.98
N GLU A 124 15.39 1.35 -8.48
CA GLU A 124 16.65 2.10 -8.49
C GLU A 124 16.63 3.37 -9.36
N ASN A 125 15.64 3.48 -10.26
CA ASN A 125 15.49 4.62 -11.15
C ASN A 125 14.81 5.83 -10.49
N TYR A 126 14.38 5.72 -9.23
CA TYR A 126 13.59 6.74 -8.54
C TYR A 126 14.31 7.29 -7.31
N ASP A 127 14.21 8.61 -7.14
CA ASP A 127 14.80 9.34 -6.00
C ASP A 127 13.87 9.41 -4.80
N GLY A 128 12.56 9.32 -5.03
CA GLY A 128 11.52 9.39 -3.99
C GLY A 128 10.29 8.61 -4.37
N MET A 129 9.38 8.43 -3.41
CA MET A 129 8.14 7.70 -3.61
C MET A 129 6.95 8.38 -2.94
N ILE A 130 5.82 8.42 -3.63
CA ILE A 130 4.52 8.61 -2.99
C ILE A 130 3.75 7.28 -3.02
N VAL A 131 3.26 6.86 -1.87
CA VAL A 131 2.49 5.63 -1.72
C VAL A 131 1.02 6.00 -1.62
N LEU A 132 0.27 5.69 -2.67
CA LEU A 132 -1.17 5.98 -2.79
C LEU A 132 -1.96 4.70 -2.52
N SER A 133 -2.45 4.56 -1.31
CA SER A 133 -3.15 3.35 -0.89
C SER A 133 -4.67 3.55 -0.90
N HIS A 134 -5.37 2.65 -1.53
CA HIS A 134 -6.77 2.40 -1.24
C HIS A 134 -6.85 1.56 0.03
N PHE A 135 -7.34 2.14 1.14
CA PHE A 135 -7.48 1.41 2.41
C PHE A 135 -8.75 0.54 2.37
N LYS A 136 -8.64 -0.74 2.71
CA LYS A 136 -9.73 -1.73 2.68
C LYS A 136 -9.32 -3.02 3.40
N GLY A 137 -10.21 -3.99 3.48
CA GLY A 137 -9.91 -5.34 3.93
C GLY A 137 -8.94 -6.08 3.01
N HIS A 138 -8.40 -7.19 3.50
CA HIS A 138 -7.53 -8.07 2.71
C HIS A 138 -7.67 -9.53 3.19
N PRO A 139 -7.82 -10.51 2.26
CA PRO A 139 -8.08 -11.91 2.62
C PRO A 139 -6.96 -12.58 3.42
N MET A 140 -5.71 -12.16 3.27
CA MET A 140 -4.58 -12.69 4.04
C MET A 140 -4.08 -11.71 5.09
N GLY A 141 -3.81 -10.45 4.76
CA GLY A 141 -3.23 -9.46 5.69
C GLY A 141 -4.24 -8.78 6.63
N GLY A 142 -5.53 -9.14 6.57
CA GLY A 142 -6.59 -8.49 7.34
C GLY A 142 -7.01 -7.14 6.75
N TYR A 143 -6.06 -6.28 6.44
CA TYR A 143 -6.28 -5.00 5.76
C TYR A 143 -5.18 -4.73 4.72
N GLY A 144 -5.43 -3.76 3.85
CA GLY A 144 -4.44 -3.22 2.92
C GLY A 144 -4.35 -1.70 3.07
N GLY A 145 -3.15 -1.21 3.36
CA GLY A 145 -2.80 0.19 3.54
C GLY A 145 -1.36 0.48 3.11
N ALA A 146 -0.71 1.47 3.72
CA ALA A 146 0.66 1.88 3.40
C ALA A 146 1.68 0.76 3.60
N LEU A 147 1.63 0.04 4.72
CA LEU A 147 2.56 -1.06 5.01
C LEU A 147 2.50 -2.16 3.95
N LYS A 148 1.28 -2.52 3.51
CA LYS A 148 1.12 -3.52 2.46
C LYS A 148 1.60 -3.04 1.09
N GLN A 149 1.41 -1.77 0.76
CA GLN A 149 1.93 -1.20 -0.48
C GLN A 149 3.46 -1.17 -0.50
N LEU A 150 4.11 -0.87 0.63
CA LEU A 150 5.56 -0.91 0.76
C LEU A 150 6.09 -2.34 0.62
N SER A 151 5.52 -3.29 1.37
CA SER A 151 5.99 -4.67 1.41
C SER A 151 5.64 -5.42 0.11
N ILE A 152 4.40 -5.88 0.00
CA ILE A 152 3.94 -6.70 -1.13
C ILE A 152 3.89 -5.87 -2.42
N GLY A 153 3.53 -4.57 -2.34
CA GLY A 153 3.40 -3.73 -3.52
C GLY A 153 4.70 -3.47 -4.26
N CYS A 154 5.82 -3.29 -3.56
CA CYS A 154 7.14 -3.03 -4.13
C CYS A 154 7.97 -4.29 -4.39
N ALA A 155 7.62 -5.42 -3.76
CA ALA A 155 8.29 -6.68 -4.00
C ALA A 155 8.09 -7.17 -5.44
N SER A 156 9.13 -7.76 -6.04
CA SER A 156 9.02 -8.47 -7.30
C SER A 156 8.07 -9.67 -7.19
N SER A 157 7.75 -10.32 -8.31
CA SER A 157 6.97 -11.56 -8.27
C SER A 157 7.60 -12.60 -7.32
N TYR A 158 8.92 -12.81 -7.39
CA TYR A 158 9.64 -13.68 -6.46
C TYR A 158 9.59 -13.15 -5.02
N GLY A 159 9.84 -11.86 -4.83
CA GLY A 159 9.80 -11.21 -3.51
C GLY A 159 8.45 -11.33 -2.83
N LYS A 160 7.35 -11.23 -3.59
CA LYS A 160 6.01 -11.47 -3.06
C LYS A 160 5.85 -12.89 -2.52
N ALA A 161 6.31 -13.91 -3.28
CA ALA A 161 6.27 -15.29 -2.81
C ALA A 161 7.14 -15.49 -1.56
N TYR A 162 8.33 -14.88 -1.53
CA TYR A 162 9.26 -14.92 -0.41
C TYR A 162 8.67 -14.32 0.87
N ILE A 163 8.03 -13.15 0.77
CA ILE A 163 7.37 -12.49 1.92
C ILE A 163 6.18 -13.34 2.41
N HIS A 164 5.29 -13.79 1.50
CA HIS A 164 4.15 -14.61 1.86
C HIS A 164 4.57 -15.96 2.48
N GLY A 165 5.69 -16.50 2.06
CA GLY A 165 6.28 -17.73 2.56
C GLY A 165 7.15 -17.56 3.80
N ALA A 166 7.18 -16.36 4.41
CA ALA A 166 8.01 -16.07 5.58
C ALA A 166 9.49 -16.45 5.38
N GLY A 167 10.03 -16.09 4.20
CA GLY A 167 11.41 -16.40 3.82
C GLY A 167 11.60 -17.69 3.01
N GLU A 168 10.53 -18.43 2.74
CA GLU A 168 10.52 -19.66 1.94
C GLU A 168 9.49 -19.55 0.81
N SER A 169 9.92 -19.11 -0.38
CA SER A 169 9.00 -18.76 -1.48
C SER A 169 8.05 -19.89 -1.92
N GLU A 170 8.43 -21.14 -1.72
CA GLU A 170 7.58 -22.31 -1.99
C GLU A 170 6.42 -22.46 -0.97
N LYS A 171 6.50 -21.80 0.17
CA LYS A 171 5.46 -21.84 1.21
C LYS A 171 4.44 -20.69 1.11
N ILE A 172 4.32 -20.04 -0.05
CA ILE A 172 3.46 -18.87 -0.28
C ILE A 172 2.04 -19.00 0.29
N TRP A 173 1.49 -20.23 0.39
CA TRP A 173 0.14 -20.48 0.91
C TRP A 173 0.11 -21.27 2.22
N THR A 174 1.26 -21.68 2.74
CA THR A 174 1.36 -22.63 3.87
C THR A 174 2.26 -22.15 4.99
N ALA A 175 2.85 -20.97 4.88
CA ALA A 175 3.62 -20.38 5.96
C ALA A 175 2.75 -20.08 7.19
N ASP A 176 3.39 -20.04 8.35
CA ASP A 176 2.75 -19.52 9.56
C ASP A 176 2.24 -18.10 9.32
N HIS A 177 1.00 -17.85 9.76
CA HIS A 177 0.31 -16.60 9.43
C HIS A 177 0.95 -15.38 10.08
N ASP A 178 1.33 -15.48 11.35
CA ASP A 178 1.94 -14.36 12.07
C ASP A 178 3.36 -14.09 11.53
N LEU A 179 4.11 -15.12 11.16
CA LEU A 179 5.41 -14.95 10.51
C LEU A 179 5.27 -14.27 9.13
N PHE A 180 4.21 -14.55 8.38
CA PHE A 180 3.90 -13.80 7.15
C PHE A 180 3.65 -12.31 7.43
N LEU A 181 2.85 -11.97 8.45
CA LEU A 181 2.57 -10.59 8.83
C LEU A 181 3.83 -9.85 9.30
N GLU A 182 4.69 -10.52 10.07
CA GLU A 182 5.99 -10.01 10.49
C GLU A 182 6.94 -9.82 9.29
N SER A 183 6.95 -10.74 8.32
CA SER A 183 7.72 -10.58 7.07
C SER A 183 7.28 -9.38 6.25
N MET A 184 5.98 -9.05 6.25
CA MET A 184 5.50 -7.81 5.63
C MET A 184 6.05 -6.58 6.35
N ALA A 185 6.12 -6.60 7.68
CA ALA A 185 6.69 -5.51 8.46
C ALA A 185 8.19 -5.32 8.18
N ASP A 186 8.96 -6.42 8.13
CA ASP A 186 10.38 -6.42 7.74
C ASP A 186 10.57 -5.83 6.34
N ALA A 187 9.83 -6.33 5.35
CA ALA A 187 9.91 -5.87 3.98
C ALA A 187 9.52 -4.38 3.81
N ALA A 188 8.48 -3.93 4.51
CA ALA A 188 8.07 -2.52 4.48
C ALA A 188 9.15 -1.59 5.01
N LYS A 189 9.88 -2.00 6.08
CA LYS A 189 11.04 -1.25 6.63
C LYS A 189 12.07 -1.00 5.55
N SER A 190 12.46 -2.01 4.80
CA SER A 190 13.52 -1.89 3.80
C SER A 190 13.22 -0.85 2.72
N VAL A 191 11.97 -0.82 2.24
CA VAL A 191 11.53 0.15 1.22
C VAL A 191 11.42 1.56 1.81
N HIS A 192 10.87 1.69 3.03
CA HIS A 192 10.79 2.97 3.73
C HIS A 192 12.18 3.60 3.91
N GLU A 193 13.15 2.83 4.37
CA GLU A 193 14.51 3.29 4.62
C GLU A 193 15.31 3.54 3.34
N TYR A 194 15.02 2.80 2.25
CA TYR A 194 15.67 2.99 0.95
C TYR A 194 15.54 4.45 0.45
N PHE A 195 14.38 5.04 0.57
CA PHE A 195 14.14 6.42 0.12
C PHE A 195 14.61 7.50 1.11
N LYS A 196 15.22 7.13 2.24
CA LYS A 196 15.89 8.06 3.19
C LYS A 196 15.04 9.28 3.57
N GLY A 197 13.76 9.06 3.81
CA GLY A 197 12.79 10.09 4.16
C GLY A 197 12.21 10.87 2.96
N ASN A 198 12.61 10.57 1.72
CA ASN A 198 11.98 11.12 0.51
C ASN A 198 10.77 10.27 0.08
N ILE A 199 9.87 10.04 1.03
CA ILE A 199 8.68 9.22 0.87
C ILE A 199 7.49 9.80 1.63
N VAL A 200 6.29 9.68 1.05
CA VAL A 200 5.02 10.17 1.61
C VAL A 200 3.93 9.10 1.41
N TYR A 201 3.00 9.02 2.35
CA TYR A 201 1.91 8.05 2.36
C TYR A 201 0.55 8.74 2.34
N ILE A 202 -0.33 8.30 1.47
CA ILE A 202 -1.74 8.69 1.42
C ILE A 202 -2.59 7.42 1.46
N ASN A 203 -3.49 7.34 2.45
CA ASN A 203 -4.51 6.29 2.51
C ASN A 203 -5.88 6.91 2.23
N VAL A 204 -6.61 6.33 1.28
CA VAL A 204 -7.98 6.73 0.95
C VAL A 204 -8.95 5.66 1.40
N MET A 205 -9.81 6.02 2.33
CA MET A 205 -10.84 5.17 2.95
C MET A 205 -12.18 5.37 2.22
N LYS A 206 -12.24 4.89 0.99
CA LYS A 206 -13.37 4.96 0.06
C LYS A 206 -13.65 3.60 -0.55
N ASN A 207 -14.93 3.26 -0.77
CA ASN A 207 -15.31 1.96 -1.33
C ASN A 207 -14.68 0.77 -0.56
N MET A 208 -14.66 0.85 0.76
CA MET A 208 -14.00 -0.14 1.61
C MET A 208 -14.76 -1.47 1.63
N SER A 209 -14.22 -2.45 0.90
CA SER A 209 -14.66 -3.85 0.93
C SER A 209 -13.83 -4.65 1.94
N VAL A 210 -14.32 -5.81 2.34
CA VAL A 210 -13.51 -6.82 3.07
C VAL A 210 -12.45 -7.45 2.18
N ASP A 211 -12.60 -7.35 0.85
CA ASP A 211 -11.67 -7.87 -0.14
C ASP A 211 -10.76 -6.78 -0.70
N CYS A 212 -9.61 -7.22 -1.20
CA CYS A 212 -8.58 -6.36 -1.77
C CYS A 212 -8.82 -6.13 -3.27
N ASP A 213 -8.26 -5.03 -3.79
CA ASP A 213 -8.21 -4.74 -5.24
C ASP A 213 -7.47 -5.84 -6.05
N CYS A 214 -6.76 -6.74 -5.36
CA CYS A 214 -6.13 -7.90 -5.97
C CYS A 214 -7.07 -9.10 -6.19
N CYS A 215 -8.32 -9.01 -5.76
CA CYS A 215 -9.35 -10.01 -6.01
C CYS A 215 -10.11 -9.63 -7.28
N ALA A 216 -10.17 -10.52 -8.27
CA ALA A 216 -10.91 -10.29 -9.51
C ALA A 216 -12.43 -10.12 -9.25
N VAL A 217 -12.96 -10.90 -8.31
CA VAL A 217 -14.33 -10.79 -7.81
C VAL A 217 -14.24 -10.44 -6.33
N ALA A 218 -14.48 -9.18 -6.01
CA ALA A 218 -14.50 -8.68 -4.64
C ALA A 218 -15.94 -8.49 -4.16
N GLU A 219 -16.17 -8.60 -2.87
CA GLU A 219 -17.43 -8.13 -2.28
C GLU A 219 -17.60 -6.62 -2.51
N ASP A 220 -18.85 -6.17 -2.53
CA ASP A 220 -19.16 -4.75 -2.57
C ASP A 220 -18.64 -4.04 -1.32
N PRO A 221 -18.45 -2.72 -1.35
CA PRO A 221 -18.10 -1.96 -0.16
C PRO A 221 -19.04 -2.26 1.01
N CYS A 222 -18.47 -2.57 2.18
CA CYS A 222 -19.23 -3.07 3.32
C CYS A 222 -19.62 -1.96 4.29
N MET A 223 -19.07 -0.76 4.17
CA MET A 223 -19.33 0.39 5.05
C MET A 223 -19.21 1.72 4.30
N ASP A 224 -19.68 2.79 4.93
CA ASP A 224 -19.57 4.15 4.41
C ASP A 224 -18.11 4.60 4.27
N ASP A 225 -17.86 5.46 3.29
CA ASP A 225 -16.58 6.13 3.09
C ASP A 225 -16.22 6.97 4.33
N ILE A 226 -14.94 7.00 4.72
CA ILE A 226 -14.50 7.73 5.92
C ILE A 226 -13.74 9.00 5.57
N GLY A 227 -12.76 8.93 4.66
CA GLY A 227 -11.94 10.10 4.35
C GLY A 227 -10.58 9.78 3.71
N ILE A 228 -9.71 10.79 3.70
CA ILE A 228 -8.34 10.71 3.20
C ILE A 228 -7.38 11.04 4.35
N LEU A 229 -6.33 10.25 4.49
CA LEU A 229 -5.26 10.48 5.45
C LEU A 229 -3.93 10.69 4.71
N ILE A 230 -3.04 11.52 5.28
CA ILE A 230 -1.67 11.69 4.81
C ILE A 230 -0.68 11.77 5.97
N SER A 231 0.48 11.14 5.79
CA SER A 231 1.58 11.16 6.77
C SER A 231 2.93 10.89 6.10
N THR A 232 4.00 11.14 6.82
CA THR A 232 5.36 10.65 6.51
C THR A 232 5.70 9.36 7.25
N ASP A 233 4.79 8.86 8.10
CA ASP A 233 4.96 7.65 8.90
C ASP A 233 3.93 6.58 8.45
N PRO A 234 4.39 5.46 7.84
CA PRO A 234 3.49 4.42 7.32
C PRO A 234 2.75 3.65 8.41
N ILE A 235 3.33 3.58 9.61
CA ILE A 235 2.74 2.89 10.76
C ILE A 235 1.64 3.74 11.37
N ALA A 236 1.92 5.02 11.57
CA ALA A 236 0.95 5.97 12.11
C ALA A 236 -0.29 6.11 11.22
N ILE A 237 -0.11 6.19 9.91
CA ILE A 237 -1.25 6.35 8.99
C ILE A 237 -2.12 5.10 8.93
N ASP A 238 -1.53 3.90 8.92
CA ASP A 238 -2.29 2.65 8.94
C ASP A 238 -3.00 2.46 10.28
N GLN A 239 -2.34 2.77 11.43
CA GLN A 239 -2.98 2.75 12.74
C GLN A 239 -4.17 3.72 12.79
N ALA A 240 -4.02 4.93 12.27
CA ALA A 240 -5.10 5.92 12.24
C ALA A 240 -6.30 5.44 11.41
N CYS A 241 -6.06 4.78 10.28
CA CYS A 241 -7.14 4.18 9.48
C CYS A 241 -7.89 3.09 10.27
N ILE A 242 -7.16 2.19 10.94
CA ILE A 242 -7.77 1.15 11.80
C ILE A 242 -8.63 1.81 12.88
N ASP A 243 -8.09 2.80 13.60
CA ASP A 243 -8.80 3.47 14.69
C ASP A 243 -10.08 4.17 14.18
N LEU A 244 -10.06 4.78 12.98
CA LEU A 244 -11.24 5.39 12.35
C LEU A 244 -12.29 4.35 11.96
N VAL A 245 -11.91 3.16 11.48
CA VAL A 245 -12.85 2.06 11.24
C VAL A 245 -13.52 1.65 12.54
N TYR A 246 -12.74 1.43 13.60
CA TYR A 246 -13.26 1.01 14.92
C TYR A 246 -14.16 2.09 15.56
N ALA A 247 -13.86 3.36 15.32
CA ALA A 247 -14.66 4.49 15.83
C ALA A 247 -15.91 4.82 15.00
N SER A 248 -16.05 4.25 13.80
CA SER A 248 -17.21 4.51 12.93
C SER A 248 -18.52 4.09 13.60
N ASN A 249 -19.60 4.81 13.34
CA ASN A 249 -20.97 4.45 13.78
C ASN A 249 -21.73 3.61 12.75
N ASP A 250 -21.14 3.40 11.55
CA ASP A 250 -21.74 2.54 10.54
C ASP A 250 -21.68 1.08 10.98
N LYS A 251 -22.82 0.39 10.89
CA LYS A 251 -22.92 -1.03 11.27
C LYS A 251 -22.11 -1.95 10.34
N GLY A 252 -21.88 -1.53 9.10
CA GLY A 252 -21.09 -2.28 8.14
C GLY A 252 -19.62 -2.42 8.54
N ARG A 253 -19.12 -1.53 9.45
CA ARG A 253 -17.79 -1.64 10.02
C ARG A 253 -17.49 -2.99 10.66
N ASP A 254 -18.50 -3.62 11.27
CA ASP A 254 -18.31 -4.88 11.98
C ASP A 254 -17.85 -5.99 11.05
N HIS A 255 -18.25 -5.95 9.77
CA HIS A 255 -17.78 -6.89 8.75
C HIS A 255 -16.30 -6.65 8.40
N LEU A 256 -15.87 -5.38 8.29
CA LEU A 256 -14.46 -5.05 8.05
C LEU A 256 -13.60 -5.35 9.29
N ILE A 257 -14.09 -5.06 10.49
CA ILE A 257 -13.40 -5.41 11.75
C ILE A 257 -13.21 -6.92 11.87
N GLU A 258 -14.25 -7.71 11.58
CA GLU A 258 -14.13 -9.17 11.58
C GLU A 258 -13.03 -9.66 10.61
N ARG A 259 -12.94 -9.08 9.40
CA ARG A 259 -11.85 -9.40 8.46
C ARG A 259 -10.48 -9.04 9.04
N ILE A 260 -10.34 -7.86 9.64
CA ILE A 260 -9.07 -7.40 10.24
C ILE A 260 -8.65 -8.33 11.38
N GLU A 261 -9.58 -8.64 12.29
CA GLU A 261 -9.29 -9.44 13.48
C GLU A 261 -9.09 -10.93 13.15
N SER A 262 -9.92 -11.51 12.29
CA SER A 262 -9.80 -12.93 11.90
C SER A 262 -8.50 -13.25 11.15
N ARG A 263 -7.82 -12.22 10.64
CA ARG A 263 -6.52 -12.32 9.98
C ARG A 263 -5.38 -11.71 10.78
N HIS A 264 -5.58 -11.43 12.07
CA HIS A 264 -4.59 -10.76 12.94
C HIS A 264 -3.98 -9.49 12.31
N GLY A 265 -4.76 -8.74 11.50
CA GLY A 265 -4.22 -7.66 10.64
C GLY A 265 -3.42 -6.60 11.41
N ILE A 266 -3.77 -6.32 12.68
CA ILE A 266 -3.07 -5.37 13.54
C ILE A 266 -1.64 -5.85 13.86
N HIS A 267 -1.37 -7.15 13.83
CA HIS A 267 -0.04 -7.71 14.11
C HIS A 267 1.05 -7.16 13.17
N THR A 268 0.72 -6.87 11.90
CA THR A 268 1.66 -6.20 10.99
C THR A 268 2.09 -4.82 11.49
N ILE A 269 1.14 -4.03 12.03
CA ILE A 269 1.42 -2.70 12.60
C ILE A 269 2.28 -2.84 13.86
N GLU A 270 2.00 -3.83 14.71
CA GLU A 270 2.74 -4.11 15.94
C GLU A 270 4.19 -4.51 15.63
N ALA A 271 4.37 -5.43 14.70
CA ALA A 271 5.68 -5.87 14.25
C ALA A 271 6.47 -4.72 13.61
N ALA A 272 5.84 -3.91 12.77
CA ALA A 272 6.45 -2.74 12.15
C ALA A 272 6.88 -1.70 13.20
N SER A 273 6.05 -1.42 14.19
CA SER A 273 6.38 -0.51 15.31
C SER A 273 7.54 -1.04 16.15
N ALA A 274 7.61 -2.34 16.38
CA ALA A 274 8.71 -2.97 17.11
C ALA A 274 10.06 -2.84 16.38
N LEU A 275 10.04 -2.74 15.03
CA LEU A 275 11.23 -2.50 14.19
C LEU A 275 11.69 -1.02 14.20
N GLY A 276 10.90 -0.10 14.77
CA GLY A 276 11.32 1.25 15.08
C GLY A 276 11.42 2.24 13.91
N TYR A 277 10.84 1.96 12.74
CA TYR A 277 10.84 2.89 11.61
C TYR A 277 9.61 3.80 11.52
N GLY A 278 8.73 3.75 12.53
CA GLY A 278 7.56 4.61 12.70
C GLY A 278 6.90 4.34 14.05
N SER A 279 5.73 4.91 14.29
CA SER A 279 5.06 4.87 15.59
C SER A 279 3.56 4.60 15.47
N ARG A 280 3.03 3.76 16.37
CA ARG A 280 1.57 3.61 16.57
C ARG A 280 0.95 4.81 17.29
N GLU A 281 1.78 5.59 18.00
CA GLU A 281 1.32 6.83 18.64
C GLU A 281 1.36 7.99 17.65
N TYR A 282 0.23 8.60 17.39
CA TYR A 282 0.09 9.69 16.43
C TYR A 282 -0.78 10.82 16.98
N GLU A 283 -0.72 11.95 16.32
CA GLU A 283 -1.65 13.09 16.46
C GLU A 283 -2.49 13.17 15.18
N LEU A 284 -3.81 12.96 15.32
CA LEU A 284 -4.73 13.15 14.20
C LEU A 284 -5.10 14.63 14.08
N ILE A 285 -4.85 15.21 12.92
CA ILE A 285 -5.13 16.63 12.63
C ILE A 285 -6.18 16.68 11.53
N GLU A 286 -7.45 16.93 11.90
CA GLU A 286 -8.53 17.13 10.94
C GLU A 286 -8.39 18.52 10.31
N ILE A 287 -8.50 18.61 8.99
CA ILE A 287 -8.30 19.84 8.22
C ILE A 287 -9.58 20.37 7.57
N ASP A 288 -10.70 19.73 7.82
CA ASP A 288 -12.00 20.23 7.38
C ASP A 288 -12.49 21.30 8.36
N ASP A 289 -12.70 22.53 7.87
CA ASP A 289 -13.32 23.64 8.59
C ASP A 289 -14.86 23.60 8.47
#